data_8e4aa9917d9cd76cb47e5bc2684e727e
#
_entry.id   8e4aa9917d9cd76cb47e5bc2684e727e
#
_cell.length_a   1.000
_cell.length_b   1.000
_cell.length_c   1.000
_cell.angle_alpha   90.00
_cell.angle_beta   90.00
_cell.angle_gamma   90.00
#
_symmetry.space_group_name_H-M   'P 1'
#
loop_
_entity.id
_entity.type
_entity.pdbx_description
1 polymer ?
#
loop_
_entity_poly.entity_id
_entity_poly.type
_entity_poly.pdbx_seq_one_letter_code
_entity_poly.pdbx_strand_id
1 'polypeptide(L)'
;LYSNAALAFLLLLPLTFAIGTTYPLAVRILADRAEEAAPASARVYAWNTLGAIAGSLAAGFFLIPWLRYEGTIRVTAAMSAVLAVLTLLLPERRKAALTGGVAAAVVIGVLAFRPGVPERLLLASPLNVANSGHILYYDVGRSASVVMLQQDGGLALRTTGLPEALMDSPGMAARFSGEF
;
A
#
# COMPACT_ATOMS: atom_id res chain seq x y z
N LEU A 1 -16.83 2.83 17.48
CA LEU A 1 -15.68 1.92 17.60
C LEU A 1 -15.99 0.55 16.98
N TYR A 2 -17.09 -0.12 17.40
CA TYR A 2 -17.48 -1.46 16.90
C TYR A 2 -17.76 -1.48 15.40
N SER A 3 -18.38 -0.44 14.85
CA SER A 3 -18.66 -0.30 13.42
C SER A 3 -17.38 -0.29 12.59
N ASN A 4 -16.36 0.47 13.00
CA ASN A 4 -15.07 0.54 12.29
C ASN A 4 -14.30 -0.79 12.39
N ALA A 5 -14.37 -1.45 13.55
CA ALA A 5 -13.75 -2.76 13.73
C ALA A 5 -14.43 -3.83 12.85
N ALA A 6 -15.76 -3.82 12.76
CA ALA A 6 -16.51 -4.73 11.91
C ALA A 6 -16.20 -4.53 10.42
N LEU A 7 -16.12 -3.27 9.96
CA LEU A 7 -15.74 -2.96 8.59
C LEU A 7 -14.30 -3.39 8.28
N ALA A 8 -13.37 -3.13 9.18
CA ALA A 8 -11.98 -3.58 9.02
C ALA A 8 -11.88 -5.10 8.95
N PHE A 9 -12.59 -5.81 9.82
CA PHE A 9 -12.67 -7.27 9.81
C PHE A 9 -13.23 -7.80 8.50
N LEU A 10 -14.33 -7.23 8.01
CA LEU A 10 -15.00 -7.67 6.79
C LEU A 10 -14.16 -7.44 5.53
N LEU A 11 -13.35 -6.36 5.51
CA LEU A 11 -12.44 -6.06 4.41
C LEU A 11 -11.16 -6.91 4.46
N LEU A 12 -10.61 -7.14 5.65
CA LEU A 12 -9.34 -7.83 5.80
C LEU A 12 -9.47 -9.35 5.79
N LEU A 13 -10.58 -9.89 6.31
CA LEU A 13 -10.77 -11.34 6.44
C LEU A 13 -10.64 -12.10 5.11
N PRO A 14 -11.33 -11.74 4.01
CA PRO A 14 -11.21 -12.48 2.75
C PRO A 14 -9.81 -12.42 2.18
N LEU A 15 -9.12 -11.27 2.33
CA LEU A 15 -7.76 -11.09 1.85
C LEU A 15 -6.76 -11.94 2.65
N THR A 16 -6.84 -11.89 3.98
CA THR A 16 -5.95 -12.66 4.85
C THR A 16 -6.19 -14.16 4.73
N PHE A 17 -7.45 -14.58 4.55
CA PHE A 17 -7.79 -15.96 4.29
C PHE A 17 -7.19 -16.44 2.96
N ALA A 18 -7.31 -15.66 1.88
CA ALA A 18 -6.74 -15.98 0.59
C ALA A 18 -5.21 -16.10 0.67
N ILE A 19 -4.53 -15.16 1.34
CA ILE A 19 -3.07 -15.20 1.55
C ILE A 19 -2.69 -16.42 2.39
N GLY A 20 -3.43 -16.70 3.48
CA GLY A 20 -3.16 -17.82 4.38
C GLY A 20 -3.26 -19.18 3.69
N THR A 21 -4.14 -19.33 2.71
CA THR A 21 -4.29 -20.59 1.95
C THR A 21 -3.18 -20.82 0.91
N THR A 22 -2.42 -19.81 0.54
CA THR A 22 -1.35 -19.95 -0.47
C THR A 22 -0.24 -20.89 -0.02
N TYR A 23 0.14 -20.83 1.26
CA TYR A 23 1.22 -21.65 1.81
C TYR A 23 0.88 -23.16 1.78
N PRO A 24 -0.23 -23.64 2.37
CA PRO A 24 -0.58 -25.06 2.33
C PRO A 24 -0.83 -25.56 0.91
N LEU A 25 -1.38 -24.73 0.02
CA LEU A 25 -1.54 -25.10 -1.39
C LEU A 25 -0.19 -25.26 -2.10
N ALA A 26 0.76 -24.36 -1.86
CA ALA A 26 2.10 -24.46 -2.44
C ALA A 26 2.83 -25.73 -1.97
N VAL A 27 2.75 -26.06 -0.68
CA VAL A 27 3.32 -27.30 -0.15
C VAL A 27 2.66 -28.53 -0.81
N ARG A 28 1.33 -28.52 -0.94
CA ARG A 28 0.59 -29.62 -1.58
C ARG A 28 0.93 -29.82 -3.06
N ILE A 29 1.25 -28.75 -3.79
CA ILE A 29 1.68 -28.83 -5.19
C ILE A 29 3.09 -29.42 -5.31
N LEU A 30 3.96 -29.15 -4.32
CA LEU A 30 5.36 -29.57 -4.34
C LEU A 30 5.60 -30.94 -3.70
N ALA A 31 4.64 -31.48 -2.95
CA ALA A 31 4.70 -32.74 -2.26
C ALA A 31 3.63 -33.69 -2.78
N ASP A 32 4.01 -34.71 -3.54
CA ASP A 32 3.09 -35.75 -4.00
C ASP A 32 2.80 -36.77 -2.89
N ARG A 33 3.73 -36.95 -1.96
CA ARG A 33 3.64 -37.91 -0.86
C ARG A 33 3.84 -37.22 0.49
N ALA A 34 3.29 -37.82 1.54
CA ALA A 34 3.40 -37.30 2.90
C ALA A 34 4.85 -37.14 3.37
N GLU A 35 5.72 -38.02 2.95
CA GLU A 35 7.17 -38.00 3.28
C GLU A 35 7.89 -36.79 2.66
N GLU A 36 7.38 -36.25 1.56
CA GLU A 36 7.93 -35.10 0.85
C GLU A 36 7.41 -33.77 1.42
N ALA A 37 6.41 -33.79 2.29
CA ALA A 37 5.79 -32.58 2.83
C ALA A 37 6.78 -31.71 3.63
N ALA A 38 7.67 -32.32 4.40
CA ALA A 38 8.66 -31.59 5.19
C ALA A 38 9.68 -30.84 4.32
N PRO A 39 10.35 -31.48 3.33
CA PRO A 39 11.27 -30.77 2.44
C PRO A 39 10.56 -29.78 1.52
N ALA A 40 9.33 -30.05 1.07
CA ALA A 40 8.53 -29.10 0.31
C ALA A 40 8.20 -27.85 1.12
N SER A 41 7.77 -28.04 2.38
CA SER A 41 7.52 -26.93 3.32
C SER A 41 8.76 -26.07 3.54
N ALA A 42 9.92 -26.70 3.74
CA ALA A 42 11.18 -25.98 3.92
C ALA A 42 11.54 -25.13 2.68
N ARG A 43 11.34 -25.65 1.48
CA ARG A 43 11.55 -24.92 0.22
C ARG A 43 10.61 -23.73 0.08
N VAL A 44 9.31 -23.91 0.32
CA VAL A 44 8.32 -22.84 0.27
C VAL A 44 8.68 -21.74 1.26
N TYR A 45 9.04 -22.12 2.49
CA TYR A 45 9.45 -21.18 3.53
C TYR A 45 10.71 -20.40 3.12
N ALA A 46 11.74 -21.08 2.61
CA ALA A 46 12.98 -20.43 2.19
C ALA A 46 12.74 -19.42 1.07
N TRP A 47 12.01 -19.79 0.03
CA TRP A 47 11.67 -18.89 -1.08
C TRP A 47 10.79 -17.74 -0.65
N ASN A 48 9.82 -17.98 0.24
CA ASN A 48 8.98 -16.90 0.80
C ASN A 48 9.83 -15.90 1.59
N THR A 49 10.77 -16.38 2.40
CA THR A 49 11.66 -15.52 3.20
C THR A 49 12.58 -14.70 2.31
N LEU A 50 13.21 -15.34 1.30
CA LEU A 50 14.04 -14.61 0.33
C LEU A 50 13.23 -13.58 -0.45
N GLY A 51 12.02 -13.94 -0.87
CA GLY A 51 11.11 -13.02 -1.56
C GLY A 51 10.69 -11.84 -0.67
N ALA A 52 10.42 -12.09 0.61
CA ALA A 52 10.06 -11.04 1.56
C ALA A 52 11.22 -10.05 1.78
N ILE A 53 12.46 -10.55 1.94
CA ILE A 53 13.65 -9.72 2.08
C ILE A 53 13.88 -8.89 0.81
N ALA A 54 13.91 -9.53 -0.35
CA ALA A 54 14.12 -8.85 -1.62
C ALA A 54 13.01 -7.83 -1.91
N GLY A 55 11.75 -8.20 -1.65
CA GLY A 55 10.58 -7.35 -1.84
C GLY A 55 10.60 -6.12 -0.91
N SER A 56 10.95 -6.29 0.36
CA SER A 56 11.03 -5.17 1.30
C SER A 56 12.14 -4.18 0.94
N LEU A 57 13.31 -4.68 0.52
CA LEU A 57 14.41 -3.84 0.05
C LEU A 57 14.03 -3.12 -1.25
N ALA A 58 13.47 -3.84 -2.23
CA ALA A 58 13.03 -3.24 -3.48
C ALA A 58 11.95 -2.18 -3.26
N ALA A 59 10.95 -2.46 -2.43
CA ALA A 59 9.88 -1.52 -2.14
C ALA A 59 10.41 -0.27 -1.41
N GLY A 60 11.17 -0.45 -0.32
CA GLY A 60 11.61 0.66 0.52
C GLY A 60 12.67 1.55 -0.14
N PHE A 61 13.58 0.97 -0.92
CA PHE A 61 14.71 1.73 -1.49
C PHE A 61 14.50 2.21 -2.92
N PHE A 62 13.63 1.54 -3.69
CA PHE A 62 13.45 1.85 -5.11
C PHE A 62 12.01 2.22 -5.44
N LEU A 63 11.03 1.35 -5.14
CA LEU A 63 9.68 1.56 -5.64
C LEU A 63 9.00 2.77 -4.98
N ILE A 64 9.03 2.86 -3.65
CA ILE A 64 8.38 3.96 -2.93
C ILE A 64 9.02 5.31 -3.28
N PRO A 65 10.35 5.49 -3.28
CA PRO A 65 10.96 6.77 -3.65
C PRO A 65 10.70 7.19 -5.10
N TRP A 66 10.58 6.24 -6.04
CA TRP A 66 10.40 6.56 -7.45
C TRP A 66 8.93 6.66 -7.87
N LEU A 67 8.07 5.80 -7.31
CA LEU A 67 6.67 5.65 -7.74
C LEU A 67 5.68 6.16 -6.71
N ARG A 68 6.13 6.55 -5.53
CA ARG A 68 5.32 6.83 -4.35
C ARG A 68 4.49 5.61 -3.94
N TYR A 69 3.64 5.75 -2.94
CA TYR A 69 2.80 4.64 -2.46
C TYR A 69 1.84 4.16 -3.54
N GLU A 70 1.19 5.08 -4.26
CA GLU A 70 0.18 4.75 -5.28
C GLU A 70 0.78 3.96 -6.43
N GLY A 71 1.93 4.40 -6.95
CA GLY A 71 2.63 3.71 -8.02
C GLY A 71 3.15 2.34 -7.58
N THR A 72 3.66 2.24 -6.36
CA THR A 72 4.14 0.98 -5.79
C THR A 72 3.00 -0.04 -5.66
N ILE A 73 1.84 0.37 -5.13
CA ILE A 73 0.66 -0.50 -5.03
C ILE A 73 0.21 -0.97 -6.42
N ARG A 74 0.22 -0.09 -7.43
CA ARG A 74 -0.14 -0.47 -8.81
C ARG A 74 0.81 -1.51 -9.38
N VAL A 75 2.11 -1.29 -9.24
CA VAL A 75 3.13 -2.22 -9.76
C VAL A 75 3.00 -3.58 -9.06
N THR A 76 2.87 -3.62 -7.75
CA THR A 76 2.73 -4.88 -7.01
C THR A 76 1.42 -5.60 -7.33
N ALA A 77 0.31 -4.88 -7.50
CA ALA A 77 -0.96 -5.45 -7.93
C ALA A 77 -0.87 -5.99 -9.37
N ALA A 78 -0.22 -5.26 -10.28
CA ALA A 78 0.02 -5.71 -11.65
C ALA A 78 0.88 -6.97 -11.69
N MET A 79 1.97 -7.03 -10.91
CA MET A 79 2.81 -8.22 -10.79
C MET A 79 2.01 -9.43 -10.27
N SER A 80 1.20 -9.24 -9.24
CA SER A 80 0.35 -10.30 -8.68
C SER A 80 -0.65 -10.82 -9.71
N ALA A 81 -1.24 -9.92 -10.50
CA ALA A 81 -2.18 -10.30 -11.53
C ALA A 81 -1.50 -10.98 -12.73
N VAL A 82 -0.29 -10.55 -13.12
CA VAL A 82 0.53 -11.25 -14.14
C VAL A 82 0.86 -12.67 -13.68
N LEU A 83 1.26 -12.86 -12.43
CA LEU A 83 1.50 -14.20 -11.87
C LEU A 83 0.23 -15.05 -11.88
N ALA A 84 -0.92 -14.49 -11.54
CA ALA A 84 -2.20 -15.19 -11.63
C ALA A 84 -2.52 -15.62 -13.08
N VAL A 85 -2.28 -14.74 -14.07
CA VAL A 85 -2.46 -15.09 -15.49
C VAL A 85 -1.51 -16.21 -15.90
N LEU A 86 -0.23 -16.11 -15.54
CA LEU A 86 0.76 -17.12 -15.87
C LEU A 86 0.40 -18.50 -15.29
N THR A 87 -0.10 -18.56 -14.05
CA THR A 87 -0.53 -19.83 -13.44
C THR A 87 -1.77 -20.43 -14.13
N LEU A 88 -2.62 -19.59 -14.72
CA LEU A 88 -3.81 -20.02 -15.45
C LEU A 88 -3.51 -20.48 -16.88
N LEU A 89 -2.40 -20.02 -17.48
CA LEU A 89 -1.96 -20.40 -18.82
C LEU A 89 -1.18 -21.73 -18.85
N LEU A 90 -0.85 -22.32 -17.70
CA LEU A 90 -0.22 -23.64 -17.64
C LEU A 90 -1.16 -24.71 -18.19
N PRO A 91 -0.66 -25.63 -19.05
CA PRO A 91 -1.42 -26.22 -20.17
C PRO A 91 -2.51 -27.24 -19.87
N GLU A 92 -2.87 -27.51 -18.65
CA GLU A 92 -3.83 -28.60 -18.37
C GLU A 92 -5.33 -28.22 -18.35
N ARG A 93 -5.70 -26.96 -18.62
CA ARG A 93 -7.12 -26.55 -18.47
C ARG A 93 -7.62 -25.63 -19.58
N ARG A 94 -8.45 -26.17 -20.47
CA ARG A 94 -9.25 -25.38 -21.44
C ARG A 94 -10.16 -24.28 -20.81
N LYS A 95 -10.38 -24.32 -19.50
CA LYS A 95 -11.05 -23.25 -18.73
C LYS A 95 -10.13 -22.05 -18.44
N ALA A 96 -8.82 -22.19 -18.71
CA ALA A 96 -7.81 -21.17 -18.45
C ALA A 96 -7.96 -19.91 -19.32
N ALA A 97 -8.52 -20.00 -20.51
CA ALA A 97 -8.67 -18.87 -21.42
C ALA A 97 -9.67 -17.81 -20.89
N LEU A 98 -10.78 -18.25 -20.32
CA LEU A 98 -11.78 -17.34 -19.72
C LEU A 98 -11.24 -16.68 -18.44
N THR A 99 -10.60 -17.48 -17.58
CA THR A 99 -9.99 -16.96 -16.34
C THR A 99 -8.78 -16.08 -16.61
N GLY A 100 -7.98 -16.38 -17.66
CA GLY A 100 -6.89 -15.53 -18.13
C GLY A 100 -7.40 -14.17 -18.65
N GLY A 101 -8.49 -14.16 -19.38
CA GLY A 101 -9.14 -12.92 -19.83
C GLY A 101 -9.64 -12.04 -18.67
N VAL A 102 -10.27 -12.65 -17.67
CA VAL A 102 -10.73 -11.92 -16.47
C VAL A 102 -9.54 -11.39 -15.67
N ALA A 103 -8.49 -12.18 -15.47
CA ALA A 103 -7.29 -11.74 -14.77
C ALA A 103 -6.59 -10.60 -15.52
N ALA A 104 -6.47 -10.67 -16.83
CA ALA A 104 -5.94 -9.60 -17.66
C ALA A 104 -6.79 -8.33 -17.56
N ALA A 105 -8.11 -8.44 -17.56
CA ALA A 105 -9.02 -7.30 -17.37
C ALA A 105 -8.86 -6.66 -15.99
N VAL A 106 -8.66 -7.45 -14.94
CA VAL A 106 -8.36 -6.95 -13.59
C VAL A 106 -7.01 -6.21 -13.56
N VAL A 107 -5.96 -6.74 -14.22
CA VAL A 107 -4.66 -6.05 -14.33
C VAL A 107 -4.82 -4.70 -15.00
N ILE A 108 -5.49 -4.70 -16.16
CA ILE A 108 -5.73 -3.47 -16.94
C ILE A 108 -6.56 -2.49 -16.11
N GLY A 109 -7.59 -2.97 -15.43
CA GLY A 109 -8.42 -2.14 -14.53
C GLY A 109 -7.61 -1.51 -13.40
N VAL A 110 -6.73 -2.27 -12.74
CA VAL A 110 -5.84 -1.76 -11.66
C VAL A 110 -4.84 -0.74 -12.21
N LEU A 111 -4.26 -0.99 -13.40
CA LEU A 111 -3.31 -0.06 -14.01
C LEU A 111 -3.99 1.22 -14.53
N ALA A 112 -5.21 1.10 -15.05
CA ALA A 112 -6.00 2.24 -15.53
C ALA A 112 -6.59 3.05 -14.37
N PHE A 113 -6.91 2.41 -13.26
CA PHE A 113 -7.42 3.08 -12.08
C PHE A 113 -6.31 3.90 -11.42
N ARG A 114 -6.45 5.22 -11.44
CA ARG A 114 -5.53 6.17 -10.81
C ARG A 114 -6.20 6.81 -9.59
N PRO A 115 -6.32 6.11 -8.46
CA PRO A 115 -6.77 6.75 -7.25
C PRO A 115 -5.68 7.75 -6.85
N GLY A 116 -5.98 9.03 -6.89
CA GLY A 116 -5.21 10.02 -6.17
C GLY A 116 -5.36 9.75 -4.67
N VAL A 117 -4.37 10.13 -3.87
CA VAL A 117 -4.57 10.13 -2.42
C VAL A 117 -5.69 11.13 -2.15
N PRO A 118 -6.79 10.72 -1.49
CA PRO A 118 -7.85 11.66 -1.17
C PRO A 118 -7.28 12.81 -0.35
N GLU A 119 -7.50 14.03 -0.79
CA GLU A 119 -7.00 15.24 -0.11
C GLU A 119 -7.36 15.23 1.37
N ARG A 120 -8.53 14.72 1.71
CA ARG A 120 -8.99 14.54 3.08
C ARG A 120 -8.08 13.66 3.95
N LEU A 121 -7.41 12.67 3.36
CA LEU A 121 -6.46 11.82 4.10
C LEU A 121 -5.14 12.55 4.36
N LEU A 122 -4.71 13.40 3.43
CA LEU A 122 -3.51 14.22 3.60
C LEU A 122 -3.72 15.34 4.61
N LEU A 123 -4.94 15.84 4.71
CA LEU A 123 -5.34 16.86 5.69
C LEU A 123 -5.63 16.26 7.08
N ALA A 124 -5.95 14.96 7.15
CA ALA A 124 -6.23 14.30 8.42
C ALA A 124 -5.00 14.25 9.33
N SER A 125 -5.18 14.61 10.58
CA SER A 125 -4.16 14.48 11.61
C SER A 125 -4.69 13.66 12.78
N PRO A 126 -3.90 12.72 13.33
CA PRO A 126 -4.30 11.97 14.53
C PRO A 126 -4.44 12.86 15.77
N LEU A 127 -3.86 14.05 15.75
CA LEU A 127 -3.92 15.02 16.86
C LEU A 127 -5.13 15.96 16.79
N ASN A 128 -6.09 15.66 15.91
CA ASN A 128 -7.31 16.46 15.76
C ASN A 128 -7.07 17.98 15.50
N VAL A 129 -5.94 18.29 14.89
CA VAL A 129 -5.62 19.64 14.41
C VAL A 129 -6.51 19.95 13.22
N ALA A 130 -6.91 21.20 13.06
CA ALA A 130 -7.83 21.63 12.00
C ALA A 130 -7.49 21.03 10.64
N ASN A 131 -8.45 20.32 10.07
CA ASN A 131 -8.32 19.61 8.79
C ASN A 131 -8.64 20.54 7.59
N SER A 132 -8.32 21.81 7.74
CA SER A 132 -8.53 22.86 6.73
C SER A 132 -7.20 23.33 6.17
N GLY A 133 -7.20 23.76 4.91
CA GLY A 133 -6.02 24.30 4.24
C GLY A 133 -5.86 23.76 2.82
N HIS A 134 -4.95 24.37 2.07
CA HIS A 134 -4.58 23.93 0.73
C HIS A 134 -3.23 23.22 0.77
N ILE A 135 -3.14 22.07 0.10
CA ILE A 135 -1.90 21.32 -0.04
C ILE A 135 -1.04 22.02 -1.09
N LEU A 136 0.09 22.56 -0.67
CA LEU A 136 1.08 23.18 -1.54
C LEU A 136 2.09 22.18 -2.07
N TYR A 137 2.46 21.21 -1.23
CA TYR A 137 3.46 20.22 -1.56
C TYR A 137 3.14 18.90 -0.88
N TYR A 138 3.31 17.81 -1.60
CA TYR A 138 3.21 16.45 -1.08
C TYR A 138 4.27 15.59 -1.71
N ASP A 139 5.06 14.94 -0.89
CA ASP A 139 6.03 13.95 -1.35
C ASP A 139 6.16 12.80 -0.34
N VAL A 140 6.68 11.68 -0.84
CA VAL A 140 6.83 10.45 -0.08
C VAL A 140 8.27 9.99 -0.14
N GLY A 141 8.94 10.06 1.00
CA GLY A 141 10.28 9.51 1.20
C GLY A 141 10.24 8.06 1.68
N ARG A 142 11.41 7.53 1.97
CA ARG A 142 11.56 6.15 2.49
C ARG A 142 10.93 5.93 3.85
N SER A 143 10.99 6.93 4.71
CA SER A 143 10.61 6.81 6.12
C SER A 143 9.35 7.58 6.46
N ALA A 144 8.99 8.59 5.67
CA ALA A 144 7.90 9.49 5.98
C ALA A 144 7.30 10.10 4.72
N SER A 145 6.03 10.46 4.79
CA SER A 145 5.40 11.38 3.85
C SER A 145 5.49 12.81 4.38
N VAL A 146 5.81 13.75 3.51
CA VAL A 146 5.90 15.18 3.85
C VAL A 146 4.78 15.91 3.14
N VAL A 147 4.01 16.67 3.88
CA VAL A 147 2.92 17.51 3.38
C VAL A 147 3.15 18.94 3.83
N MET A 148 3.16 19.87 2.92
CA MET A 148 3.15 21.31 3.22
C MET A 148 1.76 21.84 2.94
N LEU A 149 1.16 22.45 3.92
CA LEU A 149 -0.18 23.01 3.89
C LEU A 149 -0.12 24.52 4.05
N GLN A 150 -0.97 25.22 3.32
CA GLN A 150 -1.27 26.61 3.63
C GLN A 150 -2.54 26.65 4.47
N GLN A 151 -2.42 27.12 5.71
CA GLN A 151 -3.50 27.16 6.67
C GLN A 151 -3.52 28.53 7.37
N ASP A 152 -4.67 29.19 7.39
CA ASP A 152 -4.89 30.46 8.10
C ASP A 152 -3.83 31.56 7.83
N GLY A 153 -3.29 31.57 6.60
CA GLY A 153 -2.26 32.52 6.18
C GLY A 153 -0.82 32.14 6.56
N GLY A 154 -0.61 31.03 7.26
CA GLY A 154 0.68 30.44 7.56
C GLY A 154 0.97 29.18 6.75
N LEU A 155 2.19 28.67 6.87
CA LEU A 155 2.62 27.40 6.29
C LEU A 155 2.76 26.37 7.40
N ALA A 156 2.11 25.23 7.25
CA ALA A 156 2.24 24.10 8.15
C ALA A 156 2.97 22.94 7.45
N LEU A 157 4.02 22.45 8.07
CA LEU A 157 4.73 21.27 7.66
C LEU A 157 4.25 20.07 8.49
N ARG A 158 3.84 19.00 7.82
CA ARG A 158 3.43 17.77 8.47
C ARG A 158 4.25 16.59 7.94
N THR A 159 4.70 15.76 8.87
CA THR A 159 5.43 14.53 8.55
C THR A 159 4.61 13.34 9.03
N THR A 160 4.18 12.48 8.11
CA THR A 160 3.34 11.30 8.41
C THR A 160 2.03 11.67 9.16
N GLY A 161 1.45 12.83 8.83
CA GLY A 161 0.24 13.36 9.45
C GLY A 161 0.47 14.11 10.78
N LEU A 162 1.69 14.10 11.33
CA LEU A 162 2.03 14.84 12.54
C LEU A 162 2.53 16.25 12.19
N PRO A 163 2.08 17.30 12.89
CA PRO A 163 2.58 18.64 12.70
C PRO A 163 4.01 18.74 13.25
N GLU A 164 4.95 19.17 12.41
CA GLU A 164 6.36 19.33 12.77
C GLU A 164 6.74 20.80 12.93
N ALA A 165 6.21 21.66 12.05
CA ALA A 165 6.51 23.08 12.08
C ALA A 165 5.33 23.90 11.57
N LEU A 166 5.14 25.05 12.19
CA LEU A 166 4.24 26.11 11.75
C LEU A 166 5.10 27.34 11.46
N MET A 167 5.00 27.85 10.25
CA MET A 167 5.62 29.11 9.87
C MET A 167 4.51 30.15 9.72
N ASP A 168 4.43 31.08 10.65
CA ASP A 168 3.49 32.17 10.56
C ASP A 168 3.85 33.10 9.40
N SER A 169 2.84 33.63 8.73
CA SER A 169 3.08 34.70 7.78
C SER A 169 3.55 35.94 8.55
N PRO A 170 4.40 36.81 7.96
CA PRO A 170 4.97 37.98 8.62
C PRO A 170 3.95 38.94 9.26
N GLY A 171 2.66 38.81 8.87
CA GLY A 171 1.57 39.58 9.46
C GLY A 171 1.02 39.04 10.79
N MET A 172 1.27 37.76 11.12
CA MET A 172 0.78 37.13 12.34
C MET A 172 1.75 37.34 13.52
N ALA A 173 3.05 37.39 13.25
CA ALA A 173 4.06 37.75 14.24
C ALA A 173 3.81 39.14 14.86
N ALA A 174 3.27 40.07 14.08
CA ALA A 174 2.89 41.42 14.55
C ALA A 174 1.64 41.42 15.46
N ARG A 175 0.77 40.40 15.40
CA ARG A 175 -0.40 40.30 16.29
C ARG A 175 -0.06 39.77 17.67
N PHE A 176 0.94 38.88 17.77
CA PHE A 176 1.37 38.31 19.04
C PHE A 176 2.40 39.16 19.79
N SER A 177 3.07 40.09 19.12
CA SER A 177 4.01 41.03 19.78
C SER A 177 3.34 42.26 20.39
N GLY A 178 2.03 42.43 20.28
CA GLY A 178 1.28 43.56 20.77
C GLY A 178 0.47 43.36 22.07
N GLU A 179 0.51 42.13 22.64
CA GLU A 179 -0.22 41.81 23.86
C GLU A 179 0.71 41.30 24.98
N PHE A 180 1.69 42.09 25.37
CA PHE A 180 2.36 41.95 26.65
C PHE A 180 2.57 43.34 27.30
#